data_c49b2e2a935f6d8e053234985348bd50
#
_entry.id   c49b2e2a935f6d8e053234985348bd50
#
_cell.length_a   1.000
_cell.length_b   1.000
_cell.length_c   1.000
_cell.angle_alpha   90.00
_cell.angle_beta   90.00
_cell.angle_gamma   90.00
#
_symmetry.space_group_name_H-M   'P 1'
#
loop_
_entity.id
_entity.type
_entity.pdbx_description
1 polymer ?
#
loop_
_entity_poly.entity_id
_entity_poly.type
_entity_poly.pdbx_seq_one_letter_code
_entity_poly.pdbx_strand_id
1 'polypeptide(L)'
;VKVEVDTSIRLVPEATGKLLAWASGLEGSTNTYLEQTKALAQKLGAYYRPDGLTEIGFWVPGLIRDVLHEREIYLEVFTPQEPIDWQAKEQSIKFKRDRLHLEQQGEYIWGVVSGMRAGNREQAGSFYWLRYVDQAERLRTIRDLLPISLPYGIFAPAELYDIDRLQANRTDLDYLERTAKSGNSKRKPPRVGDPKNVLEIHVGTASPEGTIAGLTRIYQEISTKIEQGQPLTPTEQNYVGYDAIELLPMEPTIEYRDEYSPESEFFAFTTGEDSRENDNDIVEIELFKPNTQDWGYDVPILGSSTTNPALLSSLRPDEVVDFIATLHNFPTYPIQLIYDLVYGHADNQSELLIAREFMKGPNMYGQDLNHQLPMVRAILLEMQRRKINTIGDEQYCSGDSRA
;
A
#
# COMPACT_ATOMS: atom_id res chain seq x y z
N VAL A 1 -35.72 -6.85 -17.01
CA VAL A 1 -34.87 -5.85 -17.66
C VAL A 1 -33.61 -5.79 -16.84
N LYS A 2 -32.48 -6.38 -17.30
CA LYS A 2 -31.17 -6.13 -16.71
C LYS A 2 -30.83 -4.69 -17.06
N VAL A 3 -30.74 -3.81 -16.08
CA VAL A 3 -30.14 -2.50 -16.24
C VAL A 3 -28.66 -2.79 -16.48
N GLU A 4 -28.16 -2.59 -17.69
CA GLU A 4 -26.72 -2.51 -17.94
C GLU A 4 -26.20 -1.33 -17.13
N VAL A 5 -25.49 -1.63 -16.07
CA VAL A 5 -24.75 -0.62 -15.31
C VAL A 5 -23.60 -0.19 -16.24
N ASP A 6 -23.64 1.04 -16.69
CA ASP A 6 -22.54 1.65 -17.47
C ASP A 6 -21.26 1.62 -16.61
N THR A 7 -20.38 0.69 -16.93
CA THR A 7 -19.12 0.44 -16.20
C THR A 7 -17.95 1.24 -16.76
N SER A 8 -18.20 2.29 -17.56
CA SER A 8 -17.14 3.16 -18.05
C SER A 8 -16.60 4.05 -16.93
N ILE A 9 -15.27 4.11 -16.81
CA ILE A 9 -14.61 4.98 -15.84
C ILE A 9 -14.64 6.41 -16.36
N ARG A 10 -15.14 7.34 -15.54
CA ARG A 10 -15.33 8.75 -15.92
C ARG A 10 -14.92 9.69 -14.81
N LEU A 11 -14.32 10.80 -15.19
CA LEU A 11 -14.13 11.93 -14.30
C LEU A 11 -15.50 12.49 -13.90
N VAL A 12 -15.68 12.81 -12.62
CA VAL A 12 -16.89 13.45 -12.08
C VAL A 12 -16.58 14.93 -11.86
N PRO A 13 -16.96 15.83 -12.78
CA PRO A 13 -16.50 17.23 -12.79
C PRO A 13 -16.86 17.98 -11.51
N GLU A 14 -18.08 17.82 -10.99
CA GLU A 14 -18.53 18.51 -9.78
C GLU A 14 -17.73 18.08 -8.55
N ALA A 15 -17.52 16.78 -8.36
CA ALA A 15 -16.75 16.26 -7.23
C ALA A 15 -15.27 16.62 -7.35
N THR A 16 -14.71 16.57 -8.55
CA THR A 16 -13.35 17.01 -8.85
C THR A 16 -13.18 18.51 -8.55
N GLY A 17 -14.13 19.34 -8.98
CA GLY A 17 -14.13 20.77 -8.67
C GLY A 17 -14.14 21.08 -7.17
N LYS A 18 -14.88 20.29 -6.38
CA LYS A 18 -14.86 20.41 -4.91
C LYS A 18 -13.48 20.04 -4.32
N LEU A 19 -12.83 19.01 -4.83
CA LEU A 19 -11.50 18.60 -4.41
C LEU A 19 -10.45 19.68 -4.74
N LEU A 20 -10.49 20.24 -5.94
CA LEU A 20 -9.61 21.32 -6.37
C LEU A 20 -9.83 22.60 -5.53
N ALA A 21 -11.08 22.95 -5.28
CA ALA A 21 -11.42 24.11 -4.42
C ALA A 21 -10.91 23.93 -2.99
N TRP A 22 -11.00 22.69 -2.45
CA TRP A 22 -10.44 22.37 -1.15
C TRP A 22 -8.90 22.52 -1.15
N ALA A 23 -8.20 22.00 -2.16
CA ALA A 23 -6.74 22.11 -2.28
C ALA A 23 -6.28 23.58 -2.39
N SER A 24 -6.95 24.37 -3.25
CA SER A 24 -6.68 25.82 -3.37
C SER A 24 -6.98 26.58 -2.06
N GLY A 25 -8.01 26.18 -1.34
CA GLY A 25 -8.37 26.80 -0.07
C GLY A 25 -7.32 26.63 1.03
N LEU A 26 -6.50 25.59 0.95
CA LEU A 26 -5.40 25.38 1.89
C LEU A 26 -4.30 26.45 1.73
N GLU A 27 -3.99 26.87 0.50
CA GLU A 27 -2.99 27.91 0.22
C GLU A 27 -3.40 29.28 0.81
N GLY A 28 -4.70 29.58 0.83
CA GLY A 28 -5.26 30.80 1.40
C GLY A 28 -5.63 30.73 2.88
N SER A 29 -5.41 29.58 3.53
CA SER A 29 -5.78 29.35 4.92
C SER A 29 -4.78 29.96 5.91
N THR A 30 -5.21 30.10 7.18
CA THR A 30 -4.33 30.51 8.29
C THR A 30 -3.39 29.41 8.78
N ASN A 31 -3.47 28.22 8.20
CA ASN A 31 -2.63 27.07 8.53
C ASN A 31 -1.17 27.34 8.20
N THR A 32 -0.29 26.78 8.99
CA THR A 32 1.14 26.77 8.65
C THR A 32 1.39 25.97 7.37
N TYR A 33 2.50 26.24 6.69
CA TYR A 33 2.90 25.48 5.50
C TYR A 33 2.98 23.97 5.77
N LEU A 34 3.45 23.57 6.96
CA LEU A 34 3.51 22.16 7.35
C LEU A 34 2.11 21.53 7.49
N GLU A 35 1.14 22.26 8.07
CA GLU A 35 -0.25 21.78 8.20
C GLU A 35 -0.93 21.65 6.85
N GLN A 36 -0.71 22.59 5.94
CA GLN A 36 -1.18 22.53 4.55
C GLN A 36 -0.62 21.30 3.84
N THR A 37 0.68 21.08 3.95
CA THR A 37 1.38 19.95 3.33
C THR A 37 0.90 18.60 3.87
N LYS A 38 0.69 18.49 5.18
CA LYS A 38 0.09 17.30 5.80
C LYS A 38 -1.34 17.03 5.31
N ALA A 39 -2.15 18.07 5.18
CA ALA A 39 -3.52 17.95 4.68
C ALA A 39 -3.54 17.46 3.22
N LEU A 40 -2.64 17.98 2.37
CA LEU A 40 -2.50 17.54 0.98
C LEU A 40 -2.05 16.07 0.92
N ALA A 41 -1.05 15.69 1.72
CA ALA A 41 -0.54 14.30 1.76
C ALA A 41 -1.64 13.28 2.11
N GLN A 42 -2.59 13.65 2.97
CA GLN A 42 -3.72 12.80 3.34
C GLN A 42 -4.67 12.48 2.17
N LYS A 43 -4.63 13.27 1.11
CA LYS A 43 -5.45 13.10 -0.09
C LYS A 43 -4.69 12.46 -1.26
N LEU A 44 -3.40 12.15 -1.08
CA LEU A 44 -2.62 11.45 -2.10
C LEU A 44 -2.95 9.96 -2.14
N GLY A 45 -2.73 9.34 -3.30
CA GLY A 45 -3.12 7.98 -3.61
C GLY A 45 -4.57 7.90 -4.07
N ALA A 46 -5.16 6.71 -4.01
CA ALA A 46 -6.56 6.48 -4.36
C ALA A 46 -7.37 6.04 -3.13
N TYR A 47 -8.52 6.67 -2.95
CA TYR A 47 -9.45 6.36 -1.88
C TYR A 47 -10.85 6.08 -2.42
N TYR A 48 -11.35 4.88 -2.19
CA TYR A 48 -12.71 4.48 -2.53
C TYR A 48 -13.68 4.98 -1.46
N ARG A 49 -14.60 5.84 -1.87
CA ARG A 49 -15.55 6.52 -0.98
C ARG A 49 -16.80 5.68 -0.74
N PRO A 50 -17.52 5.90 0.37
CA PRO A 50 -18.80 5.21 0.63
C PRO A 50 -19.89 5.47 -0.43
N ASP A 51 -19.80 6.57 -1.18
CA ASP A 51 -20.72 6.88 -2.29
C ASP A 51 -20.36 6.20 -3.62
N GLY A 52 -19.34 5.34 -3.62
CA GLY A 52 -18.90 4.60 -4.80
C GLY A 52 -17.99 5.37 -5.75
N LEU A 53 -17.61 6.60 -5.40
CA LEU A 53 -16.64 7.38 -6.15
C LEU A 53 -15.21 7.10 -5.64
N THR A 54 -14.21 7.35 -6.48
CA THR A 54 -12.80 7.24 -6.11
C THR A 54 -12.12 8.61 -6.17
N GLU A 55 -11.60 9.09 -5.05
CA GLU A 55 -10.70 10.24 -5.01
C GLU A 55 -9.30 9.80 -5.38
N ILE A 56 -8.63 10.55 -6.25
CA ILE A 56 -7.28 10.27 -6.72
C ILE A 56 -6.42 11.53 -6.60
N GLY A 57 -5.24 11.37 -6.04
CA GLY A 57 -4.26 12.45 -5.92
C GLY A 57 -2.84 11.94 -6.13
N PHE A 58 -2.06 12.65 -6.92
CA PHE A 58 -0.63 12.42 -7.10
C PHE A 58 0.14 13.72 -6.88
N TRP A 59 1.26 13.64 -6.19
CA TRP A 59 2.24 14.71 -6.13
C TRP A 59 3.36 14.40 -7.11
N VAL A 60 3.57 15.29 -8.07
CA VAL A 60 4.42 15.08 -9.25
C VAL A 60 5.29 16.29 -9.52
N PRO A 61 6.15 16.72 -8.57
CA PRO A 61 7.01 17.87 -8.75
C PRO A 61 7.93 17.65 -9.95
N GLY A 62 8.21 18.75 -10.65
CA GLY A 62 9.03 18.71 -11.85
C GLY A 62 8.34 18.19 -13.12
N LEU A 63 7.18 17.53 -13.01
CA LEU A 63 6.47 16.91 -14.13
C LEU A 63 6.22 17.88 -15.29
N ILE A 64 5.84 19.13 -15.00
CA ILE A 64 5.56 20.16 -16.03
C ILE A 64 6.79 20.39 -16.95
N ARG A 65 8.00 20.22 -16.41
CA ARG A 65 9.24 20.39 -17.18
C ARG A 65 9.59 19.17 -18.02
N ASP A 66 9.10 17.99 -17.64
CA ASP A 66 9.44 16.72 -18.28
C ASP A 66 8.38 16.27 -19.31
N VAL A 67 7.14 16.72 -19.19
CA VAL A 67 6.04 16.35 -20.09
C VAL A 67 6.16 17.03 -21.43
N LEU A 68 5.97 16.27 -22.53
CA LEU A 68 6.00 16.80 -23.89
C LEU A 68 4.81 17.74 -24.17
N HIS A 69 3.61 17.33 -23.76
CA HIS A 69 2.37 18.12 -23.84
C HIS A 69 1.48 17.85 -22.64
N GLU A 70 0.88 18.88 -22.03
CA GLU A 70 0.01 18.75 -20.86
C GLU A 70 -1.13 17.74 -21.02
N ARG A 71 -1.65 17.60 -22.24
CA ARG A 71 -2.73 16.63 -22.54
C ARG A 71 -2.26 15.18 -22.64
N GLU A 72 -0.98 14.92 -22.51
CA GLU A 72 -0.42 13.57 -22.56
C GLU A 72 -0.21 12.95 -21.17
N ILE A 73 -0.73 13.60 -20.12
CA ILE A 73 -0.79 13.03 -18.76
C ILE A 73 -2.18 12.42 -18.60
N TYR A 74 -2.25 11.13 -18.29
CA TYR A 74 -3.52 10.45 -18.08
C TYR A 74 -3.45 9.38 -17.00
N LEU A 75 -4.56 9.19 -16.31
CA LEU A 75 -4.80 8.02 -15.48
C LEU A 75 -5.09 6.83 -16.39
N GLU A 76 -4.37 5.74 -16.23
CA GLU A 76 -4.65 4.49 -16.91
C GLU A 76 -5.13 3.49 -15.86
N VAL A 77 -6.27 2.87 -16.14
CA VAL A 77 -6.96 1.97 -15.23
C VAL A 77 -7.21 0.64 -15.92
N PHE A 78 -6.92 -0.45 -15.22
CA PHE A 78 -7.10 -1.81 -15.68
C PHE A 78 -8.10 -2.52 -14.78
N THR A 79 -9.26 -2.88 -15.29
CA THR A 79 -10.27 -3.60 -14.51
C THR A 79 -10.38 -5.04 -15.01
N PRO A 80 -10.07 -6.05 -14.17
CA PRO A 80 -10.14 -7.45 -14.56
C PRO A 80 -11.53 -7.82 -15.06
N GLN A 81 -11.61 -8.52 -16.19
CA GLN A 81 -12.86 -9.01 -16.77
C GLN A 81 -13.23 -10.41 -16.29
N GLU A 82 -12.29 -11.10 -15.70
CA GLU A 82 -12.42 -12.46 -15.14
C GLU A 82 -11.85 -12.47 -13.72
N PRO A 83 -12.26 -13.44 -12.88
CA PRO A 83 -11.67 -13.61 -11.55
C PRO A 83 -10.18 -13.91 -11.63
N ILE A 84 -9.41 -13.30 -10.71
CA ILE A 84 -7.98 -13.60 -10.54
C ILE A 84 -7.85 -14.73 -9.52
N ASP A 85 -7.11 -15.77 -9.87
CA ASP A 85 -6.69 -16.81 -8.92
C ASP A 85 -5.45 -16.37 -8.16
N TRP A 86 -5.62 -15.97 -6.90
CA TRP A 86 -4.53 -15.49 -6.05
C TRP A 86 -3.51 -16.56 -5.65
N GLN A 87 -3.80 -17.83 -5.94
CA GLN A 87 -2.88 -18.95 -5.68
C GLN A 87 -2.07 -19.36 -6.92
N ALA A 88 -2.53 -18.97 -8.09
CA ALA A 88 -1.84 -19.27 -9.34
C ALA A 88 -0.46 -18.62 -9.38
N LYS A 89 0.57 -19.40 -9.72
CA LYS A 89 1.93 -18.86 -9.89
C LYS A 89 2.03 -17.98 -11.13
N GLU A 90 1.24 -18.32 -12.15
CA GLU A 90 1.17 -17.64 -13.44
C GLU A 90 -0.24 -17.78 -13.99
N GLN A 91 -0.77 -16.71 -14.57
CA GLN A 91 -2.08 -16.71 -15.24
C GLN A 91 -2.17 -15.57 -16.23
N SER A 92 -2.93 -15.77 -17.31
CA SER A 92 -3.25 -14.73 -18.28
C SER A 92 -4.69 -14.26 -18.04
N ILE A 93 -4.87 -12.95 -17.89
CA ILE A 93 -6.16 -12.32 -17.55
C ILE A 93 -6.44 -11.19 -18.55
N LYS A 94 -7.69 -11.10 -19.00
CA LYS A 94 -8.17 -9.96 -19.78
C LYS A 94 -8.60 -8.83 -18.86
N PHE A 95 -8.10 -7.64 -19.15
CA PHE A 95 -8.46 -6.41 -18.47
C PHE A 95 -9.14 -5.45 -19.41
N LYS A 96 -10.17 -4.78 -18.95
CA LYS A 96 -10.65 -3.56 -19.59
C LYS A 96 -9.70 -2.44 -19.22
N ARG A 97 -9.17 -1.74 -20.22
CA ARG A 97 -8.29 -0.59 -20.06
C ARG A 97 -9.07 0.69 -20.31
N ASP A 98 -9.09 1.58 -19.36
CA ASP A 98 -9.65 2.92 -19.47
C ASP A 98 -8.53 3.96 -19.32
N ARG A 99 -8.56 5.02 -20.10
CA ARG A 99 -7.63 6.16 -20.05
C ARG A 99 -8.42 7.44 -19.90
N LEU A 100 -8.09 8.26 -18.91
CA LEU A 100 -8.77 9.52 -18.68
C LEU A 100 -7.82 10.59 -18.14
N HIS A 101 -8.06 11.84 -18.55
CA HIS A 101 -7.31 12.97 -18.02
C HIS A 101 -7.85 13.37 -16.66
N LEU A 102 -6.92 13.65 -15.73
CA LEU A 102 -7.21 14.27 -14.44
C LEU A 102 -6.82 15.74 -14.47
N GLU A 103 -7.24 16.48 -13.46
CA GLU A 103 -6.99 17.92 -13.38
C GLU A 103 -5.63 18.19 -12.72
N GLN A 104 -4.82 19.03 -13.35
CA GLN A 104 -3.54 19.48 -12.83
C GLN A 104 -3.68 20.78 -12.06
N GLN A 105 -3.09 20.85 -10.87
CA GLN A 105 -3.00 22.06 -10.05
C GLN A 105 -1.60 22.16 -9.43
N GLY A 106 -0.77 23.03 -9.99
CA GLY A 106 0.63 23.15 -9.57
C GLY A 106 1.38 21.83 -9.74
N GLU A 107 1.94 21.32 -8.67
CA GLU A 107 2.69 20.04 -8.64
C GLU A 107 1.79 18.82 -8.37
N TYR A 108 0.47 18.98 -8.44
CA TYR A 108 -0.47 17.92 -8.12
C TYR A 108 -1.36 17.59 -9.30
N ILE A 109 -1.75 16.30 -9.38
CA ILE A 109 -2.77 15.79 -10.27
C ILE A 109 -3.92 15.27 -9.41
N TRP A 110 -5.13 15.77 -9.64
CA TRP A 110 -6.32 15.47 -8.86
C TRP A 110 -7.47 14.97 -9.72
N GLY A 111 -8.29 14.11 -9.18
CA GLY A 111 -9.55 13.73 -9.80
C GLY A 111 -10.46 12.96 -8.86
N VAL A 112 -11.74 13.07 -9.11
CA VAL A 112 -12.74 12.16 -8.55
C VAL A 112 -13.38 11.44 -9.71
N VAL A 113 -13.31 10.11 -9.69
CA VAL A 113 -13.77 9.27 -10.80
C VAL A 113 -14.87 8.32 -10.36
N SER A 114 -15.76 7.99 -11.28
CA SER A 114 -16.78 6.94 -11.13
C SER A 114 -16.36 5.70 -11.93
N GLY A 115 -16.92 4.54 -11.56
CA GLY A 115 -16.78 3.30 -12.32
C GLY A 115 -15.56 2.44 -11.95
N MET A 116 -14.62 2.94 -11.13
CA MET A 116 -13.56 2.09 -10.60
C MET A 116 -14.12 1.10 -9.59
N ARG A 117 -13.65 -0.12 -9.63
CA ARG A 117 -14.01 -1.19 -8.69
C ARG A 117 -12.98 -1.25 -7.57
N ALA A 118 -13.43 -1.19 -6.33
CA ALA A 118 -12.53 -1.44 -5.20
C ALA A 118 -12.39 -2.94 -4.94
N GLY A 119 -11.15 -3.37 -4.70
CA GLY A 119 -10.81 -4.73 -4.32
C GLY A 119 -11.16 -5.01 -2.86
N ASN A 120 -11.28 -6.27 -2.55
CA ASN A 120 -11.50 -6.79 -1.20
C ASN A 120 -10.94 -8.22 -1.13
N ARG A 121 -11.17 -8.92 -0.02
CA ARG A 121 -10.69 -10.29 0.19
C ARG A 121 -11.03 -11.26 -0.96
N GLU A 122 -12.24 -11.15 -1.53
CA GLU A 122 -12.75 -12.10 -2.51
C GLU A 122 -12.56 -11.65 -3.96
N GLN A 123 -12.47 -10.34 -4.19
CA GLN A 123 -12.51 -9.77 -5.53
C GLN A 123 -11.37 -8.78 -5.76
N ALA A 124 -10.73 -8.90 -6.92
CA ALA A 124 -9.78 -7.91 -7.39
C ALA A 124 -10.44 -6.56 -7.68
N GLY A 125 -9.77 -5.50 -7.32
CA GLY A 125 -10.13 -4.13 -7.69
C GLY A 125 -9.65 -3.73 -9.09
N SER A 126 -9.87 -2.48 -9.42
CA SER A 126 -9.23 -1.84 -10.57
C SER A 126 -7.79 -1.50 -10.22
N PHE A 127 -6.88 -1.77 -11.14
CA PHE A 127 -5.47 -1.41 -11.03
C PHE A 127 -5.23 -0.08 -11.71
N TYR A 128 -4.31 0.74 -11.23
CA TYR A 128 -4.12 2.09 -11.75
C TYR A 128 -2.71 2.62 -11.59
N TRP A 129 -2.33 3.52 -12.48
CA TRP A 129 -1.16 4.39 -12.42
C TRP A 129 -1.38 5.66 -13.27
N LEU A 130 -0.46 6.64 -13.18
CA LEU A 130 -0.41 7.72 -14.15
C LEU A 130 0.60 7.40 -15.25
N ARG A 131 0.28 7.81 -16.46
CA ARG A 131 1.17 7.75 -17.62
C ARG A 131 1.36 9.14 -18.22
N TYR A 132 2.54 9.37 -18.76
CA TYR A 132 2.82 10.56 -19.55
C TYR A 132 3.92 10.29 -20.58
N VAL A 133 4.04 11.21 -21.57
CA VAL A 133 5.12 11.18 -22.55
C VAL A 133 6.13 12.26 -22.21
N ASP A 134 7.39 11.86 -22.04
CA ASP A 134 8.47 12.79 -21.69
C ASP A 134 8.98 13.57 -22.93
N GLN A 135 9.85 14.57 -22.69
CA GLN A 135 10.44 15.39 -23.75
C GLN A 135 11.27 14.60 -24.79
N ALA A 136 11.65 13.38 -24.46
CA ALA A 136 12.35 12.46 -25.35
C ALA A 136 11.39 11.46 -26.05
N GLU A 137 10.09 11.77 -26.06
CA GLU A 137 9.01 10.95 -26.64
C GLU A 137 8.87 9.55 -26.04
N ARG A 138 9.35 9.34 -24.81
CA ARG A 138 9.24 8.06 -24.13
C ARG A 138 8.02 8.03 -23.23
N LEU A 139 7.29 6.91 -23.24
CA LEU A 139 6.19 6.66 -22.30
C LEU A 139 6.76 6.42 -20.91
N ARG A 140 6.29 7.19 -19.93
CA ARG A 140 6.70 7.14 -18.52
C ARG A 140 5.51 6.77 -17.63
N THR A 141 5.82 6.15 -16.51
CA THR A 141 4.85 5.74 -15.51
C THR A 141 5.14 6.41 -14.18
N ILE A 142 4.11 6.97 -13.55
CA ILE A 142 4.14 7.44 -12.18
C ILE A 142 3.27 6.51 -11.35
N ARG A 143 3.86 5.92 -10.33
CA ARG A 143 3.21 4.98 -9.44
C ARG A 143 2.70 5.69 -8.20
N ASP A 144 1.64 5.15 -7.60
CA ASP A 144 1.17 5.62 -6.32
C ASP A 144 2.21 5.29 -5.24
N LEU A 145 2.61 6.27 -4.44
CA LEU A 145 3.53 6.11 -3.32
C LEU A 145 2.82 5.65 -2.04
N LEU A 146 1.49 5.73 -2.01
CA LEU A 146 0.66 5.48 -0.83
C LEU A 146 -0.38 4.36 -1.06
N PRO A 147 -0.08 3.31 -1.83
CA PRO A 147 -1.06 2.27 -2.11
C PRO A 147 -1.32 1.42 -0.87
N ILE A 148 -2.47 0.78 -0.82
CA ILE A 148 -2.82 -0.22 0.19
C ILE A 148 -2.54 -1.63 -0.31
N SER A 149 -2.71 -1.86 -1.61
CA SER A 149 -2.54 -3.16 -2.25
C SER A 149 -1.63 -3.06 -3.49
N LEU A 150 -0.57 -3.88 -3.49
CA LEU A 150 0.37 -4.05 -4.60
C LEU A 150 0.56 -5.55 -4.90
N PRO A 151 -0.47 -6.27 -5.35
CA PRO A 151 -0.41 -7.73 -5.44
C PRO A 151 0.65 -8.25 -6.41
N TYR A 152 1.10 -7.43 -7.34
CA TYR A 152 2.10 -7.79 -8.36
C TYR A 152 3.39 -6.98 -8.24
N GLY A 153 3.69 -6.51 -7.03
CA GLY A 153 4.96 -5.84 -6.72
C GLY A 153 4.98 -4.34 -6.98
N ILE A 154 6.12 -3.75 -6.65
CA ILE A 154 6.28 -2.30 -6.57
C ILE A 154 6.27 -1.63 -7.95
N PHE A 155 6.63 -2.34 -9.02
CA PHE A 155 6.64 -1.81 -10.38
C PHE A 155 5.31 -1.98 -11.12
N ALA A 156 4.40 -2.78 -10.59
CA ALA A 156 3.06 -2.96 -11.12
C ALA A 156 2.15 -1.76 -10.80
N PRO A 157 1.00 -1.63 -11.49
CA PRO A 157 -0.01 -0.67 -11.08
C PRO A 157 -0.57 -1.04 -9.70
N ALA A 158 -0.88 -0.02 -8.89
CA ALA A 158 -1.53 -0.20 -7.60
C ALA A 158 -2.98 -0.66 -7.78
N GLU A 159 -3.45 -1.49 -6.85
CA GLU A 159 -4.86 -1.88 -6.81
C GLU A 159 -5.65 -0.95 -5.90
N LEU A 160 -6.77 -0.42 -6.39
CA LEU A 160 -7.75 0.26 -5.55
C LEU A 160 -8.37 -0.74 -4.57
N TYR A 161 -8.28 -0.47 -3.26
CA TYR A 161 -8.74 -1.37 -2.22
C TYR A 161 -9.77 -0.70 -1.30
N ASP A 162 -10.80 -1.44 -0.88
CA ASP A 162 -11.84 -0.97 0.03
C ASP A 162 -11.36 -1.04 1.48
N ILE A 163 -10.75 0.06 1.95
CA ILE A 163 -10.18 0.17 3.31
C ILE A 163 -11.30 0.11 4.36
N ASP A 164 -12.43 0.75 4.10
CA ASP A 164 -13.54 0.79 5.06
C ASP A 164 -14.10 -0.62 5.29
N ARG A 165 -14.24 -1.41 4.22
CA ARG A 165 -14.63 -2.82 4.30
C ARG A 165 -13.55 -3.68 5.00
N LEU A 166 -12.26 -3.46 4.69
CA LEU A 166 -11.16 -4.14 5.34
C LEU A 166 -11.21 -3.95 6.86
N GLN A 167 -11.43 -2.72 7.32
CA GLN A 167 -11.53 -2.40 8.74
C GLN A 167 -12.81 -2.93 9.38
N ALA A 168 -13.95 -2.85 8.69
CA ALA A 168 -15.23 -3.35 9.20
C ALA A 168 -15.25 -4.88 9.40
N ASN A 169 -14.48 -5.61 8.63
CA ASN A 169 -14.39 -7.08 8.68
C ASN A 169 -13.41 -7.62 9.73
N ARG A 170 -12.77 -6.76 10.54
CA ARG A 170 -11.85 -7.18 11.60
C ARG A 170 -12.55 -7.99 12.67
N THR A 171 -11.89 -9.03 13.17
CA THR A 171 -12.40 -9.87 14.27
C THR A 171 -11.95 -9.43 15.66
N ASP A 172 -11.14 -8.36 15.76
CA ASP A 172 -10.61 -7.79 17.00
C ASP A 172 -11.23 -6.43 17.39
N LEU A 173 -12.38 -6.07 16.84
CA LEU A 173 -13.07 -4.80 17.12
C LEU A 173 -13.36 -4.62 18.61
N ASP A 174 -13.73 -5.68 19.33
CA ASP A 174 -13.95 -5.64 20.78
C ASP A 174 -12.67 -5.28 21.56
N TYR A 175 -11.51 -5.78 21.11
CA TYR A 175 -10.22 -5.41 21.69
C TYR A 175 -9.93 -3.93 21.49
N LEU A 176 -10.08 -3.43 20.26
CA LEU A 176 -9.86 -2.03 19.91
C LEU A 176 -10.79 -1.09 20.68
N GLU A 177 -12.08 -1.44 20.82
CA GLU A 177 -13.03 -0.66 21.63
C GLU A 177 -12.67 -0.62 23.10
N ARG A 178 -12.26 -1.74 23.69
CA ARG A 178 -11.84 -1.79 25.11
C ARG A 178 -10.61 -0.93 25.33
N THR A 179 -9.65 -1.01 24.44
CA THR A 179 -8.41 -0.23 24.50
C THR A 179 -8.70 1.27 24.36
N ALA A 180 -9.58 1.67 23.46
CA ALA A 180 -10.02 3.05 23.30
C ALA A 180 -10.78 3.60 24.52
N LYS A 181 -11.61 2.79 25.20
CA LYS A 181 -12.39 3.17 26.39
C LYS A 181 -11.56 3.27 27.66
N SER A 182 -10.43 2.58 27.77
CA SER A 182 -9.57 2.62 28.95
C SER A 182 -8.83 3.95 29.12
N GLY A 183 -8.82 4.80 28.11
CA GLY A 183 -8.22 6.12 28.11
C GLY A 183 -9.18 7.21 28.60
N ASN A 184 -9.05 7.63 29.84
CA ASN A 184 -9.90 8.65 30.48
C ASN A 184 -9.51 10.09 30.14
N SER A 185 -8.94 10.36 28.98
CA SER A 185 -8.59 11.73 28.58
C SER A 185 -8.94 12.04 27.12
N LYS A 186 -9.66 13.15 26.95
CA LYS A 186 -10.06 13.73 25.66
C LYS A 186 -8.88 14.17 24.76
N ARG A 187 -7.63 13.81 25.07
CA ARG A 187 -6.44 14.38 24.41
C ARG A 187 -5.43 13.41 23.83
N LYS A 188 -5.46 12.13 24.17
CA LYS A 188 -4.58 11.09 23.55
C LYS A 188 -5.26 9.73 23.65
N PRO A 189 -5.17 8.86 22.64
CA PRO A 189 -5.57 7.47 22.76
C PRO A 189 -4.79 6.83 23.92
N PRO A 190 -5.39 5.85 24.65
CA PRO A 190 -4.71 5.17 25.72
C PRO A 190 -3.49 4.45 25.15
N ARG A 191 -2.32 4.70 25.69
CA ARG A 191 -1.18 3.87 25.41
C ARG A 191 -1.40 2.52 26.10
N VAL A 192 -1.34 1.44 25.34
CA VAL A 192 -1.06 0.12 25.91
C VAL A 192 0.31 0.20 26.56
N GLY A 193 0.54 -0.50 27.66
CA GLY A 193 1.84 -0.48 28.35
C GLY A 193 2.97 -0.91 27.40
N ASP A 194 4.15 -0.34 27.59
CA ASP A 194 5.33 -0.72 26.80
C ASP A 194 5.61 -2.22 26.95
N PRO A 195 5.80 -2.98 25.87
CA PRO A 195 6.12 -4.40 25.95
C PRO A 195 7.47 -4.59 26.65
N LYS A 196 7.55 -5.61 27.52
CA LYS A 196 8.76 -5.93 28.27
C LYS A 196 9.51 -7.11 27.69
N ASN A 197 8.80 -7.93 26.93
CA ASN A 197 9.33 -9.14 26.33
C ASN A 197 8.81 -9.23 24.88
N VAL A 198 9.72 -9.16 23.91
CA VAL A 198 9.41 -9.07 22.49
C VAL A 198 10.06 -10.23 21.75
N LEU A 199 9.33 -10.88 20.88
CA LEU A 199 9.85 -11.86 19.94
C LEU A 199 9.98 -11.22 18.57
N GLU A 200 11.21 -11.11 18.06
CA GLU A 200 11.50 -10.68 16.69
C GLU A 200 11.33 -11.86 15.72
N ILE A 201 10.63 -11.65 14.63
CA ILE A 201 10.31 -12.69 13.63
C ILE A 201 10.57 -12.15 12.22
N HIS A 202 11.27 -12.94 11.41
CA HIS A 202 11.31 -12.78 9.96
C HIS A 202 10.20 -13.64 9.31
N VAL A 203 9.20 -13.00 8.71
CA VAL A 203 8.01 -13.67 8.15
C VAL A 203 8.38 -14.74 7.12
N GLY A 204 9.31 -14.43 6.22
CA GLY A 204 9.72 -15.33 5.14
C GLY A 204 10.38 -16.64 5.59
N THR A 205 10.78 -16.74 6.87
CA THR A 205 11.44 -17.94 7.43
C THR A 205 10.72 -18.53 8.65
N ALA A 206 9.65 -17.89 9.14
CA ALA A 206 8.95 -18.30 10.36
C ALA A 206 8.03 -19.52 10.14
N SER A 207 7.62 -19.79 8.92
CA SER A 207 6.75 -20.92 8.58
C SER A 207 7.24 -21.59 7.29
N PRO A 208 6.82 -22.84 7.02
CA PRO A 208 7.13 -23.50 5.74
C PRO A 208 6.62 -22.75 4.52
N GLU A 209 5.50 -22.00 4.69
CA GLU A 209 4.90 -21.17 3.65
C GLU A 209 5.67 -19.86 3.43
N GLY A 210 6.43 -19.39 4.42
CA GLY A 210 7.14 -18.11 4.37
C GLY A 210 6.22 -16.89 4.22
N THR A 211 5.01 -16.97 4.77
CA THR A 211 3.97 -15.94 4.60
C THR A 211 3.31 -15.56 5.92
N ILE A 212 2.64 -14.40 5.94
CA ILE A 212 1.79 -13.96 7.05
C ILE A 212 0.70 -14.97 7.37
N ALA A 213 0.07 -15.57 6.36
CA ALA A 213 -0.93 -16.62 6.57
C ALA A 213 -0.34 -17.85 7.27
N GLY A 214 0.89 -18.24 6.93
CA GLY A 214 1.60 -19.32 7.60
C GLY A 214 1.88 -19.02 9.07
N LEU A 215 2.32 -17.80 9.36
CA LEU A 215 2.54 -17.34 10.73
C LEU A 215 1.21 -17.23 11.52
N THR A 216 0.15 -16.74 10.90
CA THR A 216 -1.20 -16.70 11.50
C THR A 216 -1.67 -18.09 11.88
N ARG A 217 -1.49 -19.08 11.02
CA ARG A 217 -1.85 -20.48 11.29
C ARG A 217 -1.12 -21.03 12.51
N ILE A 218 0.18 -20.75 12.66
CA ILE A 218 0.93 -21.17 13.85
C ILE A 218 0.30 -20.63 15.14
N TYR A 219 -0.03 -19.34 15.20
CA TYR A 219 -0.65 -18.74 16.38
C TYR A 219 -2.08 -19.26 16.63
N GLN A 220 -2.85 -19.54 15.59
CA GLN A 220 -4.19 -20.13 15.68
C GLN A 220 -4.15 -21.57 16.22
N GLU A 221 -3.19 -22.39 15.78
CA GLU A 221 -2.99 -23.75 16.27
C GLU A 221 -2.60 -23.75 17.74
N ILE A 222 -1.68 -22.87 18.14
CA ILE A 222 -1.28 -22.68 19.54
C ILE A 222 -2.48 -22.22 20.39
N SER A 223 -3.24 -21.23 19.92
CA SER A 223 -4.43 -20.73 20.60
C SER A 223 -5.45 -21.86 20.85
N THR A 224 -5.72 -22.68 19.83
CA THR A 224 -6.62 -23.82 19.93
C THR A 224 -6.17 -24.83 20.99
N LYS A 225 -4.87 -25.15 21.02
CA LYS A 225 -4.32 -26.06 22.04
C LYS A 225 -4.45 -25.50 23.47
N ILE A 226 -4.15 -24.22 23.64
CA ILE A 226 -4.28 -23.55 24.95
C ILE A 226 -5.74 -23.59 25.44
N GLU A 227 -6.70 -23.24 24.57
CA GLU A 227 -8.13 -23.27 24.90
C GLU A 227 -8.64 -24.67 25.25
N GLN A 228 -8.07 -25.70 24.63
CA GLN A 228 -8.40 -27.10 24.91
C GLN A 228 -7.60 -27.70 26.06
N GLY A 229 -6.72 -26.95 26.70
CA GLY A 229 -5.84 -27.46 27.79
C GLY A 229 -4.82 -28.51 27.32
N GLN A 230 -4.47 -28.51 26.04
CA GLN A 230 -3.51 -29.42 25.45
C GLN A 230 -2.07 -28.91 25.67
N PRO A 231 -1.07 -29.80 25.83
CA PRO A 231 0.32 -29.39 25.98
C PRO A 231 0.86 -28.87 24.66
N LEU A 232 1.65 -27.80 24.74
CA LEU A 232 2.40 -27.25 23.61
C LEU A 232 3.68 -28.07 23.40
N THR A 233 4.05 -28.26 22.15
CA THR A 233 5.36 -28.82 21.76
C THR A 233 6.49 -27.84 22.13
N PRO A 234 7.75 -28.29 22.20
CA PRO A 234 8.90 -27.40 22.45
C PRO A 234 9.00 -26.27 21.40
N THR A 235 8.67 -26.53 20.13
CA THR A 235 8.66 -25.53 19.08
C THR A 235 7.58 -24.48 19.30
N GLU A 236 6.36 -24.89 19.65
CA GLU A 236 5.25 -23.97 19.91
C GLU A 236 5.50 -23.11 21.16
N GLN A 237 6.22 -23.64 22.15
CA GLN A 237 6.61 -22.89 23.35
C GLN A 237 7.50 -21.67 23.04
N ASN A 238 8.20 -21.68 21.89
CA ASN A 238 9.02 -20.53 21.47
C ASN A 238 8.18 -19.33 21.00
N TYR A 239 6.89 -19.50 20.73
CA TYR A 239 5.99 -18.44 20.26
C TYR A 239 5.14 -17.82 21.38
N VAL A 240 5.20 -18.35 22.60
CA VAL A 240 4.36 -17.90 23.73
C VAL A 240 5.18 -17.23 24.85
N GLY A 241 4.50 -16.42 25.64
CA GLY A 241 5.14 -15.72 26.76
C GLY A 241 5.74 -14.36 26.40
N TYR A 242 5.39 -13.81 25.25
CA TYR A 242 5.83 -12.50 24.79
C TYR A 242 4.69 -11.48 24.85
N ASP A 243 5.02 -10.25 25.20
CA ASP A 243 4.07 -9.12 25.23
C ASP A 243 3.80 -8.57 23.82
N ALA A 244 4.79 -8.70 22.94
CA ALA A 244 4.70 -8.26 21.56
C ALA A 244 5.50 -9.17 20.62
N ILE A 245 5.09 -9.12 19.35
CA ILE A 245 5.83 -9.67 18.21
C ILE A 245 6.38 -8.49 17.42
N GLU A 246 7.66 -8.49 17.12
CA GLU A 246 8.29 -7.56 16.20
C GLU A 246 8.54 -8.26 14.87
N LEU A 247 7.95 -7.73 13.81
CA LEU A 247 8.19 -8.23 12.46
C LEU A 247 9.31 -7.43 11.81
N LEU A 248 10.37 -8.14 11.36
CA LEU A 248 11.36 -7.54 10.47
C LEU A 248 10.67 -6.90 9.26
N PRO A 249 11.31 -5.93 8.57
CA PRO A 249 10.64 -5.10 7.59
C PRO A 249 9.81 -5.89 6.59
N MET A 250 8.56 -5.50 6.44
CA MET A 250 7.59 -6.10 5.53
C MET A 250 7.21 -5.16 4.38
N GLU A 251 7.95 -4.06 4.22
CA GLU A 251 7.77 -3.17 3.08
C GLU A 251 8.09 -3.90 1.78
N PRO A 252 7.48 -3.48 0.66
CA PRO A 252 7.82 -4.05 -0.64
C PRO A 252 9.31 -3.85 -0.95
N THR A 253 9.95 -4.92 -1.33
CA THR A 253 11.30 -4.96 -1.91
C THR A 253 11.21 -5.04 -3.43
N ILE A 254 12.34 -4.89 -4.11
CA ILE A 254 12.41 -5.10 -5.56
C ILE A 254 12.60 -6.60 -5.79
N GLU A 255 11.50 -7.31 -5.96
CA GLU A 255 11.50 -8.72 -6.34
C GLU A 255 11.69 -8.85 -7.85
N TYR A 256 12.58 -9.75 -8.27
CA TYR A 256 12.90 -9.96 -9.68
C TYR A 256 12.25 -11.23 -10.21
N ARG A 257 11.59 -11.12 -11.37
CA ARG A 257 11.18 -12.29 -12.14
C ARG A 257 12.34 -12.81 -13.00
N ASP A 258 13.18 -11.89 -13.48
CA ASP A 258 14.36 -12.12 -14.28
C ASP A 258 15.56 -11.42 -13.65
N GLU A 259 16.69 -12.14 -13.47
CA GLU A 259 17.92 -11.61 -12.87
C GLU A 259 18.51 -10.39 -13.60
N TYR A 260 18.09 -10.13 -14.82
CA TYR A 260 18.64 -9.06 -15.67
C TYR A 260 17.73 -7.84 -15.81
N SER A 261 16.50 -7.88 -15.29
CA SER A 261 15.56 -6.76 -15.39
C SER A 261 15.31 -6.12 -14.03
N PRO A 262 15.75 -4.87 -13.81
CA PRO A 262 15.42 -4.14 -12.58
C PRO A 262 13.92 -3.80 -12.47
N GLU A 263 13.21 -3.79 -13.58
CA GLU A 263 11.76 -3.62 -13.65
C GLU A 263 11.11 -4.99 -13.86
N SER A 264 11.16 -5.85 -12.84
CA SER A 264 10.53 -7.17 -12.91
C SER A 264 9.03 -7.05 -13.13
N GLU A 265 8.59 -7.57 -14.25
CA GLU A 265 7.21 -7.46 -14.67
C GLU A 265 6.40 -8.65 -14.15
N PHE A 266 5.89 -8.53 -12.92
CA PHE A 266 4.89 -9.45 -12.38
C PHE A 266 3.48 -9.14 -12.89
N PHE A 267 3.33 -7.97 -13.55
CA PHE A 267 2.15 -7.52 -14.28
C PHE A 267 2.61 -7.17 -15.69
N ALA A 268 2.72 -8.20 -16.56
CA ALA A 268 3.37 -8.09 -17.84
C ALA A 268 2.36 -7.98 -18.99
N PHE A 269 2.50 -6.93 -19.80
CA PHE A 269 1.70 -6.81 -21.02
C PHE A 269 2.17 -7.81 -22.08
N THR A 270 1.21 -8.41 -22.77
CA THR A 270 1.52 -9.17 -23.98
C THR A 270 2.20 -8.28 -25.01
N THR A 271 3.11 -8.82 -25.79
CA THR A 271 3.96 -8.05 -26.72
C THR A 271 3.16 -7.06 -27.58
N GLY A 272 3.52 -5.77 -27.49
CA GLY A 272 2.92 -4.67 -28.26
C GLY A 272 1.68 -4.04 -27.62
N GLU A 273 1.17 -4.55 -26.52
CA GLU A 273 0.00 -3.97 -25.86
C GLU A 273 0.34 -2.81 -24.91
N ASP A 274 1.57 -2.74 -24.39
CA ASP A 274 2.07 -1.58 -23.65
C ASP A 274 2.72 -0.58 -24.61
N SER A 275 1.96 -0.02 -25.53
CA SER A 275 2.45 1.01 -26.43
C SER A 275 1.51 2.22 -26.43
N ARG A 276 2.10 3.40 -26.68
CA ARG A 276 1.35 4.66 -26.85
C ARG A 276 0.29 4.56 -27.95
N GLU A 277 0.58 3.77 -28.98
CA GLU A 277 -0.24 3.64 -30.19
C GLU A 277 -1.37 2.60 -30.04
N ASN A 278 -1.33 1.79 -28.98
CA ASN A 278 -2.35 0.78 -28.75
C ASN A 278 -3.53 1.36 -27.97
N ASP A 279 -4.62 1.63 -28.66
CA ASP A 279 -5.88 2.14 -28.09
C ASP A 279 -6.91 1.03 -27.79
N ASN A 280 -6.49 -0.24 -27.76
CA ASN A 280 -7.42 -1.32 -27.45
C ASN A 280 -7.98 -1.18 -26.02
N ASP A 281 -9.29 -1.22 -25.89
CA ASP A 281 -10.00 -1.18 -24.61
C ASP A 281 -9.83 -2.47 -23.81
N ILE A 282 -9.47 -3.57 -24.45
CA ILE A 282 -9.19 -4.85 -23.81
C ILE A 282 -7.73 -5.21 -24.05
N VAL A 283 -7.03 -5.48 -22.97
CA VAL A 283 -5.63 -5.92 -22.97
C VAL A 283 -5.49 -7.25 -22.24
N GLU A 284 -4.59 -8.08 -22.71
CA GLU A 284 -4.23 -9.32 -22.07
C GLU A 284 -2.95 -9.13 -21.25
N ILE A 285 -3.02 -9.45 -19.96
CA ILE A 285 -1.95 -9.27 -18.99
C ILE A 285 -1.56 -10.64 -18.43
N GLU A 286 -0.29 -10.93 -18.49
CA GLU A 286 0.30 -12.07 -17.79
C GLU A 286 0.64 -11.66 -16.36
N LEU A 287 0.02 -12.34 -15.40
CA LEU A 287 0.21 -12.09 -13.98
C LEU A 287 1.08 -13.20 -13.39
N PHE A 288 2.14 -12.80 -12.69
CA PHE A 288 3.05 -13.71 -12.01
C PHE A 288 3.03 -13.43 -10.51
N LYS A 289 2.90 -14.48 -9.70
CA LYS A 289 2.88 -14.34 -8.25
C LYS A 289 4.28 -14.03 -7.74
N PRO A 290 4.50 -12.88 -7.05
CA PRO A 290 5.77 -12.59 -6.41
C PRO A 290 6.12 -13.64 -5.34
N ASN A 291 7.40 -13.90 -5.18
CA ASN A 291 7.96 -14.78 -4.15
C ASN A 291 9.13 -14.08 -3.46
N THR A 292 9.32 -14.34 -2.18
CA THR A 292 10.34 -13.69 -1.37
C THR A 292 11.74 -14.04 -1.87
N GLN A 293 12.54 -13.02 -2.18
CA GLN A 293 13.95 -13.12 -2.58
C GLN A 293 14.85 -12.35 -1.62
N ASP A 294 14.39 -11.23 -1.08
CA ASP A 294 15.14 -10.33 -0.23
C ASP A 294 14.70 -10.37 1.24
N TRP A 295 15.57 -9.90 2.13
CA TRP A 295 15.35 -9.93 3.58
C TRP A 295 14.42 -8.84 4.13
N GLY A 296 13.95 -7.93 3.29
CA GLY A 296 13.03 -6.86 3.67
C GLY A 296 13.70 -5.51 3.99
N TYR A 297 15.01 -5.43 4.11
CA TYR A 297 15.72 -4.15 4.34
C TYR A 297 16.04 -3.38 3.05
N ASP A 298 16.02 -4.05 1.91
CA ASP A 298 16.31 -3.45 0.59
C ASP A 298 15.03 -2.85 -0.01
N VAL A 299 14.52 -1.80 0.63
CA VAL A 299 13.27 -1.16 0.24
C VAL A 299 13.52 -0.03 -0.74
N PRO A 300 12.72 0.06 -1.82
CA PRO A 300 12.79 1.18 -2.76
C PRO A 300 12.06 2.43 -2.27
N ILE A 301 11.10 2.28 -1.36
CA ILE A 301 10.31 3.37 -0.77
C ILE A 301 10.30 3.23 0.73
N LEU A 302 10.86 4.22 1.43
CA LEU A 302 10.99 4.22 2.88
C LEU A 302 9.62 4.21 3.57
N GLY A 303 9.46 3.32 4.57
CA GLY A 303 8.29 3.28 5.43
C GLY A 303 6.96 3.05 4.70
N SER A 304 6.97 2.34 3.57
CA SER A 304 5.77 2.09 2.78
C SER A 304 4.61 1.54 3.61
N SER A 305 3.40 2.04 3.36
CA SER A 305 2.17 1.53 3.99
C SER A 305 1.76 0.14 3.51
N THR A 306 2.25 -0.27 2.35
CA THR A 306 1.94 -1.55 1.72
C THR A 306 2.80 -2.67 2.31
N THR A 307 2.25 -3.86 2.40
CA THR A 307 3.01 -5.08 2.70
C THR A 307 3.56 -5.68 1.42
N ASN A 308 4.78 -6.21 1.48
CA ASN A 308 5.40 -6.94 0.37
C ASN A 308 4.49 -8.10 -0.06
N PRO A 309 4.01 -8.13 -1.31
CA PRO A 309 3.12 -9.19 -1.78
C PRO A 309 3.75 -10.59 -1.73
N ALA A 310 5.08 -10.69 -1.78
CA ALA A 310 5.78 -11.96 -1.65
C ALA A 310 5.59 -12.61 -0.26
N LEU A 311 5.23 -11.83 0.76
CA LEU A 311 4.91 -12.29 2.11
C LEU A 311 3.42 -12.62 2.31
N LEU A 312 2.59 -12.45 1.28
CA LEU A 312 1.16 -12.69 1.33
C LEU A 312 0.78 -13.93 0.51
N SER A 313 0.13 -14.90 1.13
CA SER A 313 -0.31 -16.13 0.45
C SER A 313 -1.40 -15.85 -0.59
N SER A 314 -2.35 -14.99 -0.26
CA SER A 314 -3.46 -14.59 -1.12
C SER A 314 -3.25 -13.25 -1.84
N LEU A 315 -2.09 -12.62 -1.69
CA LEU A 315 -1.78 -11.28 -2.20
C LEU A 315 -2.76 -10.19 -1.68
N ARG A 316 -3.47 -10.47 -0.56
CA ARG A 316 -4.50 -9.58 0.01
C ARG A 316 -4.01 -8.94 1.30
N PRO A 317 -4.18 -7.62 1.49
CA PRO A 317 -3.86 -6.92 2.74
C PRO A 317 -4.60 -7.48 3.96
N ASP A 318 -5.73 -8.15 3.75
CA ASP A 318 -6.52 -8.83 4.79
C ASP A 318 -5.71 -9.81 5.64
N GLU A 319 -4.71 -10.48 5.07
CA GLU A 319 -3.86 -11.42 5.81
C GLU A 319 -3.15 -10.75 6.98
N VAL A 320 -2.69 -9.51 6.81
CA VAL A 320 -2.02 -8.75 7.85
C VAL A 320 -3.00 -8.39 8.96
N VAL A 321 -4.21 -7.96 8.59
CA VAL A 321 -5.29 -7.64 9.54
C VAL A 321 -5.71 -8.89 10.32
N ASP A 322 -5.83 -10.04 9.65
CA ASP A 322 -6.16 -11.32 10.28
C ASP A 322 -5.07 -11.76 11.28
N PHE A 323 -3.80 -11.57 10.93
CA PHE A 323 -2.69 -11.88 11.83
C PHE A 323 -2.76 -11.03 13.11
N ILE A 324 -2.95 -9.72 12.96
CA ILE A 324 -3.07 -8.81 14.10
C ILE A 324 -4.27 -9.17 14.96
N ALA A 325 -5.42 -9.44 14.34
CA ALA A 325 -6.61 -9.87 15.08
C ALA A 325 -6.38 -11.18 15.83
N THR A 326 -5.62 -12.11 15.26
CA THR A 326 -5.21 -13.36 15.93
C THR A 326 -4.35 -13.07 17.17
N LEU A 327 -3.41 -12.12 17.07
CA LEU A 327 -2.58 -11.72 18.21
C LEU A 327 -3.39 -10.98 19.28
N HIS A 328 -4.27 -10.06 18.91
CA HIS A 328 -5.13 -9.34 19.85
C HIS A 328 -6.12 -10.25 20.59
N ASN A 329 -6.57 -11.32 19.94
CA ASN A 329 -7.49 -12.32 20.51
C ASN A 329 -6.77 -13.52 21.10
N PHE A 330 -5.44 -13.46 21.33
CA PHE A 330 -4.70 -14.58 21.86
C PHE A 330 -5.20 -14.97 23.27
N PRO A 331 -5.42 -16.28 23.57
CA PRO A 331 -6.23 -16.70 24.72
C PRO A 331 -5.63 -16.39 26.09
N THR A 332 -4.30 -16.29 26.23
CA THR A 332 -3.68 -15.98 27.51
C THR A 332 -3.75 -14.50 27.84
N TYR A 333 -3.35 -13.65 26.91
CA TYR A 333 -3.43 -12.18 26.91
C TYR A 333 -3.17 -11.67 25.50
N PRO A 334 -3.69 -10.47 25.14
CA PRO A 334 -3.42 -9.87 23.85
C PRO A 334 -1.93 -9.65 23.63
N ILE A 335 -1.45 -10.00 22.45
CA ILE A 335 -0.08 -9.77 22.00
C ILE A 335 -0.09 -8.55 21.06
N GLN A 336 0.83 -7.62 21.28
CA GLN A 336 0.99 -6.44 20.43
C GLN A 336 1.82 -6.77 19.19
N LEU A 337 1.65 -5.97 18.12
CA LEU A 337 2.50 -6.04 16.94
C LEU A 337 3.39 -4.80 16.85
N ILE A 338 4.66 -5.03 16.62
CA ILE A 338 5.67 -4.00 16.34
C ILE A 338 6.11 -4.14 14.88
N TYR A 339 6.20 -3.03 14.17
CA TYR A 339 6.80 -2.98 12.84
C TYR A 339 8.21 -2.43 12.93
N ASP A 340 9.17 -3.18 12.42
CA ASP A 340 10.46 -2.63 12.05
C ASP A 340 10.32 -1.96 10.68
N LEU A 341 10.65 -0.68 10.56
CA LEU A 341 10.48 0.13 9.36
C LEU A 341 11.83 0.70 8.90
N VAL A 342 12.05 0.68 7.60
CA VAL A 342 13.29 1.17 7.01
C VAL A 342 13.16 2.65 6.67
N TYR A 343 13.94 3.50 7.37
CA TYR A 343 14.01 4.95 7.13
C TYR A 343 15.43 5.48 6.86
N GLY A 344 16.45 4.65 7.05
CA GLY A 344 17.84 5.07 6.99
C GLY A 344 18.42 5.07 5.57
N HIS A 345 17.94 4.20 4.71
CA HIS A 345 18.39 4.06 3.32
C HIS A 345 17.30 3.51 2.44
N ALA A 346 17.42 3.72 1.13
CA ALA A 346 16.55 3.12 0.12
C ALA A 346 17.41 2.30 -0.85
N ASP A 347 16.82 1.31 -1.49
CA ASP A 347 17.46 0.57 -2.58
C ASP A 347 17.95 1.54 -3.66
N ASN A 348 19.09 1.26 -4.26
CA ASN A 348 19.71 2.12 -5.28
C ASN A 348 18.88 2.23 -6.57
N GLN A 349 17.84 1.41 -6.73
CA GLN A 349 16.89 1.45 -7.84
C GLN A 349 15.62 2.27 -7.51
N SER A 350 15.52 2.83 -6.32
CA SER A 350 14.36 3.67 -5.94
C SER A 350 14.15 4.86 -6.88
N GLU A 351 15.19 5.32 -7.60
CA GLU A 351 15.08 6.36 -8.64
C GLU A 351 14.18 5.97 -9.82
N LEU A 352 13.88 4.68 -10.01
CA LEU A 352 12.92 4.21 -11.01
C LEU A 352 11.46 4.50 -10.60
N LEU A 353 11.22 4.68 -9.32
CA LEU A 353 9.91 4.91 -8.72
C LEU A 353 9.69 6.35 -8.30
N ILE A 354 10.74 7.02 -7.84
CA ILE A 354 10.72 8.36 -7.28
C ILE A 354 11.64 9.26 -8.09
N ALA A 355 11.17 10.45 -8.45
CA ALA A 355 11.98 11.41 -9.17
C ALA A 355 13.24 11.79 -8.38
N ARG A 356 14.35 11.98 -9.10
CA ARG A 356 15.69 12.21 -8.53
C ARG A 356 15.79 13.41 -7.61
N GLU A 357 14.97 14.44 -7.81
CA GLU A 357 14.91 15.62 -6.96
C GLU A 357 14.45 15.33 -5.53
N PHE A 358 13.84 14.18 -5.28
CA PHE A 358 13.49 13.72 -3.93
C PHE A 358 14.63 12.97 -3.25
N MET A 359 15.61 12.54 -4.02
CA MET A 359 16.73 11.77 -3.51
C MET A 359 17.80 12.71 -3.02
N LYS A 360 18.39 12.36 -1.88
CA LYS A 360 19.49 13.13 -1.28
C LYS A 360 20.79 12.97 -2.06
N GLY A 361 20.89 11.93 -2.83
CA GLY A 361 22.05 11.52 -3.58
C GLY A 361 22.55 10.13 -3.13
N PRO A 362 23.39 9.48 -3.93
CA PRO A 362 23.84 8.15 -3.62
C PRO A 362 24.76 8.13 -2.39
N ASN A 363 24.55 7.19 -1.51
CA ASN A 363 25.50 6.78 -0.49
C ASN A 363 26.10 5.40 -0.86
N MET A 364 26.90 4.81 0.00
CA MET A 364 27.53 3.52 -0.27
C MET A 364 26.55 2.32 -0.28
N TYR A 365 25.32 2.53 0.18
CA TYR A 365 24.28 1.50 0.28
C TYR A 365 23.05 1.78 -0.59
N GLY A 366 23.00 2.91 -1.27
CA GLY A 366 21.86 3.33 -2.05
C GLY A 366 21.62 4.83 -1.98
N GLN A 367 20.38 5.25 -1.99
CA GLN A 367 19.98 6.65 -1.95
C GLN A 367 18.99 6.91 -0.84
N ASP A 368 19.18 8.01 -0.11
CA ASP A 368 18.22 8.47 0.89
C ASP A 368 17.18 9.39 0.24
N LEU A 369 15.95 9.35 0.72
CA LEU A 369 14.95 10.37 0.41
C LEU A 369 15.41 11.73 0.92
N ASN A 370 15.04 12.80 0.21
CA ASN A 370 15.31 14.17 0.66
C ASN A 370 14.32 14.59 1.75
N HIS A 371 14.58 14.17 2.97
CA HIS A 371 13.75 14.46 4.15
C HIS A 371 13.63 15.95 4.49
N GLN A 372 14.41 16.81 3.83
CA GLN A 372 14.29 18.26 4.01
C GLN A 372 13.06 18.85 3.30
N LEU A 373 12.55 18.17 2.29
CA LEU A 373 11.35 18.61 1.61
C LEU A 373 10.10 18.36 2.49
N PRO A 374 9.30 19.38 2.83
CA PRO A 374 8.13 19.22 3.69
C PRO A 374 7.12 18.22 3.17
N MET A 375 6.92 18.14 1.85
CA MET A 375 6.00 17.16 1.26
C MET A 375 6.51 15.73 1.40
N VAL A 376 7.81 15.46 1.24
CA VAL A 376 8.39 14.14 1.48
C VAL A 376 8.15 13.71 2.93
N ARG A 377 8.40 14.61 3.89
CA ARG A 377 8.09 14.36 5.31
C ARG A 377 6.62 14.07 5.55
N ALA A 378 5.73 14.84 4.93
CA ALA A 378 4.29 14.64 5.04
C ALA A 378 3.85 13.30 4.44
N ILE A 379 4.41 12.88 3.31
CA ILE A 379 4.16 11.58 2.69
C ILE A 379 4.62 10.44 3.60
N LEU A 380 5.83 10.52 4.17
CA LEU A 380 6.33 9.50 5.11
C LEU A 380 5.44 9.37 6.35
N LEU A 381 5.01 10.49 6.93
CA LEU A 381 4.07 10.51 8.05
C LEU A 381 2.71 9.92 7.66
N GLU A 382 2.24 10.19 6.44
CA GLU A 382 0.97 9.64 5.95
C GLU A 382 1.07 8.13 5.67
N MET A 383 2.19 7.64 5.14
CA MET A 383 2.46 6.20 5.00
C MET A 383 2.39 5.51 6.36
N GLN A 384 3.07 6.07 7.36
CA GLN A 384 3.04 5.57 8.73
C GLN A 384 1.62 5.58 9.30
N ARG A 385 0.88 6.68 9.14
CA ARG A 385 -0.50 6.79 9.59
C ARG A 385 -1.41 5.75 8.92
N ARG A 386 -1.28 5.53 7.62
CA ARG A 386 -2.07 4.53 6.89
C ARG A 386 -1.73 3.13 7.35
N LYS A 387 -0.46 2.80 7.51
CA LYS A 387 -0.04 1.50 8.03
C LYS A 387 -0.68 1.23 9.40
N ILE A 388 -0.60 2.19 10.32
CA ILE A 388 -1.20 2.10 11.65
C ILE A 388 -2.72 1.98 11.57
N ASN A 389 -3.41 2.87 10.85
CA ASN A 389 -4.87 2.88 10.78
C ASN A 389 -5.44 1.67 10.04
N THR A 390 -4.76 1.20 9.01
CA THR A 390 -5.20 -0.01 8.27
C THR A 390 -5.06 -1.24 9.14
N ILE A 391 -4.09 -1.24 10.04
CA ILE A 391 -3.68 -2.37 10.84
C ILE A 391 -4.18 -2.24 12.29
N GLY A 392 -4.49 -1.04 12.76
CA GLY A 392 -5.21 -0.80 14.03
C GLY A 392 -4.37 -0.87 15.29
N ASP A 393 -3.04 -0.73 15.21
CA ASP A 393 -2.20 -0.57 16.39
C ASP A 393 -1.39 0.73 16.31
N GLU A 394 -1.81 1.75 17.06
CA GLU A 394 -1.19 3.08 17.05
C GLU A 394 0.18 3.14 17.74
N GLN A 395 0.80 2.02 18.13
CA GLN A 395 1.67 2.13 19.28
C GLN A 395 3.16 1.91 19.03
N TYR A 396 3.58 1.15 18.04
CA TYR A 396 5.00 0.88 17.89
C TYR A 396 5.44 0.83 16.43
N CYS A 397 5.97 1.93 15.98
CA CYS A 397 6.94 1.93 14.88
C CYS A 397 8.33 2.05 15.53
N SER A 398 9.16 1.03 15.40
CA SER A 398 10.56 1.09 15.76
C SER A 398 11.31 1.89 14.68
N GLY A 399 11.11 3.15 14.66
CA GLY A 399 11.89 4.10 13.89
C GLY A 399 11.96 5.35 14.74
N ASP A 400 13.16 5.88 14.93
CA ASP A 400 13.39 7.03 15.78
C ASP A 400 12.48 8.19 15.35
N SER A 401 11.29 8.28 15.95
CA SER A 401 10.31 9.34 15.71
C SER A 401 10.72 10.68 16.34
N ARG A 402 12.01 10.84 16.65
CA ARG A 402 12.62 12.06 17.16
C ARG A 402 13.37 12.82 16.06
N ALA A 403 12.70 13.14 14.97
CA ALA A 403 13.21 14.12 14.03
C ALA A 403 12.16 15.21 13.80
#